data_3284461655c336cabb49720a808a68fe
#
_entry.id   3284461655c336cabb49720a808a68fe
#
_cell.length_a   1.000
_cell.length_b   1.000
_cell.length_c   1.000
_cell.angle_alpha   90.00
_cell.angle_beta   90.00
_cell.angle_gamma   90.00
#
_symmetry.space_group_name_H-M   'P 1'
#
loop_
_entity.id
_entity.type
_entity.pdbx_description
1 polymer ?
#
loop_
_entity_poly.entity_id
_entity_poly.type
_entity_poly.pdbx_seq_one_letter_code
_entity_poly.pdbx_strand_id
1 'polypeptide(L)' 'MLGLSHALHAELRAEGLKVSAVIAGGMRTPFLLDRFPDIDVDTLQDPANVARAVRFVLTQPAETVVPEIMVLPMRETSWP' A
#
# COMPACT_ATOMS: atom_id res chain seq x y z
N MET A 1 4.75 10.51 -6.25
CA MET A 1 3.79 9.36 -6.35
C MET A 1 2.42 9.70 -5.80
N LEU A 2 2.32 10.08 -4.52
CA LEU A 2 1.02 10.45 -3.95
C LEU A 2 0.39 11.65 -4.65
N GLY A 3 1.18 12.65 -5.05
CA GLY A 3 0.67 13.81 -5.76
C GLY A 3 -0.01 13.43 -7.06
N LEU A 4 0.53 12.46 -7.81
CA LEU A 4 -0.09 11.96 -9.03
C LEU A 4 -1.40 11.24 -8.73
N SER A 5 -1.42 10.40 -7.69
CA SER A 5 -2.64 9.68 -7.29
C SER A 5 -3.74 10.65 -6.88
N HIS A 6 -3.41 11.70 -6.13
CA HIS A 6 -4.36 12.72 -5.73
C HIS A 6 -4.93 13.47 -6.94
N ALA A 7 -4.07 13.85 -7.90
CA ALA A 7 -4.50 14.53 -9.10
C ALA A 7 -5.42 13.65 -9.94
N LEU A 8 -5.08 12.39 -10.12
CA LEU A 8 -5.90 11.44 -10.86
C LEU A 8 -7.25 11.21 -10.17
N HIS A 9 -7.24 11.07 -8.84
CA HIS A 9 -8.49 10.91 -8.10
C HIS A 9 -9.40 12.12 -8.29
N ALA A 10 -8.84 13.33 -8.20
CA ALA A 10 -9.60 14.57 -8.37
C ALA A 10 -10.19 14.69 -9.77
N GLU A 11 -9.43 14.29 -10.79
CA GLU A 11 -9.90 14.36 -12.18
C GLU A 11 -10.96 13.30 -12.51
N LEU A 12 -10.74 12.07 -12.04
CA LEU A 12 -11.51 10.93 -12.51
C LEU A 12 -12.74 10.61 -11.66
N ARG A 13 -12.84 11.17 -10.46
CA ARG A 13 -14.00 10.90 -9.62
C ARG A 13 -15.31 11.33 -10.25
N ALA A 14 -15.31 12.41 -11.02
CA ALA A 14 -16.49 12.90 -11.70
C ALA A 14 -16.97 11.92 -12.79
N GLU A 15 -16.08 11.07 -13.28
CA GLU A 15 -16.39 10.03 -14.26
C GLU A 15 -16.69 8.68 -13.59
N GLY A 16 -16.77 8.63 -12.27
CA GLY A 16 -17.05 7.41 -11.54
C GLY A 16 -15.87 6.46 -11.42
N LEU A 17 -14.65 6.93 -11.71
CA LEU A 17 -13.45 6.12 -11.61
C LEU A 17 -12.79 6.32 -10.26
N LYS A 18 -12.38 5.22 -9.63
CA LYS A 18 -11.71 5.23 -8.33
C LYS A 18 -10.20 5.10 -8.54
N VAL A 19 -9.44 5.94 -7.86
CA VAL A 19 -7.98 5.88 -7.84
C VAL A 19 -7.54 5.75 -6.41
N SER A 20 -6.73 4.75 -6.13
CA SER A 20 -6.23 4.47 -4.78
C SER A 20 -4.73 4.26 -4.80
N ALA A 21 -4.06 4.79 -3.78
CA ALA A 21 -2.65 4.55 -3.56
C ALA A 21 -2.48 3.63 -2.35
N VAL A 22 -1.74 2.53 -2.54
CA VAL A 22 -1.39 1.63 -1.46
C VAL A 22 0.07 1.87 -1.13
N ILE A 23 0.33 2.34 0.09
CA ILE A 23 1.68 2.62 0.57
C ILE A 23 2.08 1.46 1.47
N ALA A 24 3.07 0.68 1.03
CA ALA A 24 3.49 -0.51 1.75
C ALA A 24 4.90 -0.32 2.31
N GLY A 25 5.08 -0.69 3.57
CA GLY A 25 6.40 -0.81 4.17
C GLY A 25 7.12 -2.08 3.74
N GLY A 26 8.29 -2.32 4.30
CA GLY A 26 9.12 -3.46 3.92
C GLY A 26 8.39 -4.80 4.03
N MET A 27 8.50 -5.62 2.98
CA MET A 27 7.90 -6.95 2.92
C MET A 27 8.97 -8.02 2.81
N ARG A 28 8.72 -9.18 3.38
CA ARG A 28 9.60 -10.35 3.25
C ARG A 28 9.41 -10.94 1.85
N THR A 29 10.16 -10.41 0.89
CA THR A 29 10.16 -10.90 -0.48
C THR A 29 11.54 -11.44 -0.84
N PRO A 30 11.64 -12.41 -1.77
CA PRO A 30 12.97 -12.89 -2.21
C PRO A 30 13.87 -11.78 -2.71
N PHE A 31 13.33 -10.82 -3.44
CA PHE A 31 14.10 -9.68 -3.95
C PHE A 31 14.76 -8.90 -2.82
N LEU A 32 13.99 -8.53 -1.79
CA LEU A 32 14.51 -7.74 -0.68
C LEU A 32 15.50 -8.55 0.17
N LEU A 33 15.20 -9.81 0.43
CA LEU A 33 16.07 -10.68 1.25
C LEU A 33 17.38 -10.99 0.55
N ASP A 34 17.36 -11.15 -0.79
CA ASP A 34 18.57 -11.38 -1.56
C ASP A 34 19.45 -10.12 -1.63
N ARG A 35 18.82 -8.96 -1.76
CA ARG A 35 19.54 -7.69 -1.89
C ARG A 35 20.09 -7.21 -0.55
N PHE A 36 19.40 -7.50 0.53
CA PHE A 36 19.79 -7.08 1.89
C PHE A 36 19.79 -8.29 2.83
N PRO A 37 20.78 -9.19 2.70
CA PRO A 37 20.78 -10.44 3.48
C PRO A 37 20.88 -10.22 4.98
N ASP A 38 21.39 -9.07 5.43
CA ASP A 38 21.55 -8.75 6.84
C ASP A 38 20.35 -8.03 7.44
N ILE A 39 19.28 -7.80 6.66
CA ILE A 39 18.10 -7.13 7.16
C ILE A 39 17.41 -7.99 8.22
N ASP A 40 16.94 -7.34 9.29
CA ASP A 40 16.18 -8.01 10.34
C ASP A 40 14.78 -8.33 9.79
N VAL A 41 14.51 -9.62 9.54
CA VAL A 41 13.24 -10.06 8.96
C VAL A 41 12.05 -9.76 9.85
N ASP A 42 12.27 -9.58 11.17
CA ASP A 42 11.20 -9.22 12.10
C ASP A 42 10.71 -7.79 11.92
N THR A 43 11.46 -6.95 11.18
CA THR A 43 11.03 -5.60 10.83
C THR A 43 10.25 -5.55 9.52
N LEU A 44 10.06 -6.69 8.87
CA LEU A 44 9.35 -6.82 7.61
C LEU A 44 8.02 -7.51 7.82
N GLN A 45 7.12 -7.33 6.88
CA GLN A 45 5.81 -7.99 6.93
C GLN A 45 5.64 -9.00 5.80
N ASP A 46 4.71 -9.93 6.00
CA ASP A 46 4.29 -10.86 4.96
C ASP A 46 3.60 -10.09 3.83
N PRO A 47 4.00 -10.32 2.56
CA PRO A 47 3.32 -9.70 1.42
C PRO A 47 1.80 -9.93 1.39
N ALA A 48 1.32 -11.02 1.96
CA ALA A 48 -0.11 -11.30 2.07
C ALA A 48 -0.87 -10.22 2.84
N ASN A 49 -0.21 -9.53 3.78
CA ASN A 49 -0.82 -8.45 4.54
C ASN A 49 -1.17 -7.28 3.63
N VAL A 50 -0.26 -6.95 2.70
CA VAL A 50 -0.48 -5.89 1.72
C VAL A 50 -1.56 -6.32 0.73
N ALA A 51 -1.55 -7.58 0.29
CA ALA A 51 -2.57 -8.11 -0.61
C ALA A 51 -3.98 -8.01 0.00
N ARG A 52 -4.12 -8.28 1.31
CA ARG A 52 -5.40 -8.12 2.00
C ARG A 52 -5.86 -6.67 2.01
N ALA A 53 -4.94 -5.73 2.18
CA ALA A 53 -5.27 -4.30 2.14
C ALA A 53 -5.74 -3.88 0.75
N VAL A 54 -5.10 -4.36 -0.30
CA VAL A 54 -5.53 -4.11 -1.68
C VAL A 54 -6.94 -4.66 -1.90
N ARG A 55 -7.21 -5.87 -1.44
CA ARG A 55 -8.54 -6.47 -1.55
C ARG A 55 -9.58 -5.64 -0.83
N PHE A 56 -9.27 -5.15 0.37
CA PHE A 56 -10.16 -4.27 1.13
C PHE A 56 -10.53 -3.03 0.30
N VAL A 57 -9.54 -2.39 -0.31
CA VAL A 57 -9.74 -1.20 -1.15
C VAL A 57 -10.66 -1.53 -2.33
N LEU A 58 -10.43 -2.67 -2.99
CA LEU A 58 -11.16 -3.07 -4.19
C LEU A 58 -12.59 -3.53 -3.93
N THR A 59 -12.89 -3.97 -2.72
CA THR A 59 -14.21 -4.53 -2.37
C THR A 59 -15.14 -3.53 -1.71
N GLN A 60 -14.80 -2.25 -1.71
CA GLN A 60 -15.68 -1.21 -1.17
C GLN A 60 -16.91 -1.03 -2.04
N PRO A 61 -18.05 -0.57 -1.45
CA PRO A 61 -19.24 -0.27 -2.24
C PRO A 61 -18.97 0.74 -3.36
N ALA A 62 -19.82 0.73 -4.38
CA ALA A 62 -19.63 1.62 -5.53
C ALA A 62 -19.57 3.10 -5.15
N GLU A 63 -20.26 3.49 -4.08
CA GLU A 63 -20.32 4.88 -3.60
C GLU A 63 -19.11 5.29 -2.74
N THR A 64 -18.22 4.34 -2.44
CA THR A 64 -17.11 4.56 -1.49
C THR A 64 -15.79 4.31 -2.17
N VAL A 65 -14.82 5.19 -1.94
CA VAL A 65 -13.44 4.99 -2.37
C VAL A 65 -12.53 5.18 -1.15
N VAL A 66 -11.49 4.34 -1.09
CA VAL A 66 -10.39 4.51 -0.13
C VAL A 66 -9.22 5.06 -0.93
N PRO A 67 -9.00 6.39 -0.93
CA PRO A 67 -8.00 6.99 -1.82
C PRO A 67 -6.57 6.69 -1.41
N GLU A 68 -6.33 6.41 -0.14
CA GLU A 68 -5.01 6.06 0.37
C GLU A 68 -5.14 5.04 1.48
N ILE A 69 -4.22 4.09 1.51
CA ILE A 69 -4.09 3.17 2.63
C ILE A 69 -2.60 2.88 2.84
N MET A 70 -2.17 2.95 4.08
CA MET A 70 -0.78 2.71 4.46
C MET A 70 -0.70 1.43 5.27
N VAL A 71 0.12 0.48 4.82
CA VAL A 71 0.26 -0.82 5.46
C VAL A 71 1.73 -1.02 5.79
N LEU A 72 2.05 -0.96 7.08
CA LEU A 72 3.43 -1.01 7.56
C LEU A 72 3.61 -2.19 8.49
N PRO A 73 4.82 -2.79 8.53
CA PRO A 73 5.15 -3.69 9.61
C PRO A 73 5.03 -2.95 10.96
N MET A 74 4.58 -3.64 11.99
CA MET A 74 4.46 -3.01 13.31
C MET A 74 5.77 -2.40 13.81
N ARG A 75 6.89 -3.00 13.42
CA ARG A 75 8.24 -2.58 13.84
C ARG A 75 8.94 -1.71 12.79
N GLU A 76 8.20 -1.14 11.85
CA GLU A 76 8.77 -0.22 10.86
C GLU A 76 9.24 1.06 11.55
N THR A 77 10.48 1.46 11.31
CA THR A 77 11.08 2.64 11.95
C THR A 77 11.28 3.82 11.00
N SER A 78 11.06 3.62 9.71
CA SER A 78 11.25 4.70 8.73
C SER A 78 10.06 5.65 8.63
N TRP A 79 8.94 5.28 9.21
CA TRP A 79 7.76 6.14 9.30
C TRP A 79 7.36 6.23 10.77
N PRO A 80 7.10 7.45 11.24
CA PRO A 80 7.41 7.91 12.58
C PRO A 80 7.04 7.00 13.67
#